data_024404a47fa01634a9a5a544f6a70f4f
#
_entry.id   024404a47fa01634a9a5a544f6a70f4f
#
_cell.length_a   1.000
_cell.length_b   1.000
_cell.length_c   1.000
_cell.angle_alpha   90.00
_cell.angle_beta   90.00
_cell.angle_gamma   90.00
#
_symmetry.space_group_name_H-M   'P 1'
#
loop_
_entity.id
_entity.type
_entity.pdbx_description
1 polymer ?
#
loop_
_entity_poly.entity_id
_entity_poly.type
_entity_poly.pdbx_seq_one_letter_code
_entity_poly.pdbx_strand_id
1 'polypeptide(L)'
;MRITTVSLLLGALLLTITIRAQTTDDILKIMIRKGTITQQEADSLRKEYNTRERREQATADSFPLRLGRSLDLSGYTDVSYANYEHPSPGKYYDGFAIKRARLDFQGHFSSKFDYRLLFDFVGQSGANGTAPTGGAQISPFLVDAWITYKPFTWLQVKAGQMYMAFSQENTTQDRNLDMIERTQVVGALVARKGDAANGLVDSLGNQNGRDIGVQLFGNIGKLKDHYLLDYYFQVLNGAGINTLDNNQSKDIDARLVVHPLKWINIGGSYYDGYDRFTSNLNKDQLRTRWGTEVALVQDRWSVKGEYIRGQEGAHHPTKHEGWYGQAAYFFLPKQLEGIVRYDWYDPNTAKTDVKSTYYDLGLTYYFNVWTKIQVYYSVRNQQGPTINNNLFETQFQLAF
;
A
#
# COMPACT_ATOMS: atom_id res chain seq x y z
N MET A 1 -13.44 22.59 -22.86
CA MET A 1 -14.48 23.04 -21.91
C MET A 1 -14.58 22.12 -20.66
N ARG A 2 -13.51 21.38 -20.30
CA ARG A 2 -13.51 20.41 -19.16
C ARG A 2 -12.62 20.83 -17.98
N ILE A 3 -11.89 21.93 -18.07
CA ILE A 3 -11.00 22.44 -17.00
C ILE A 3 -11.80 23.11 -15.87
N THR A 4 -12.99 23.60 -16.15
CA THR A 4 -13.83 24.34 -15.19
C THR A 4 -14.43 23.47 -14.08
N THR A 5 -14.65 22.18 -14.33
CA THR A 5 -15.28 21.29 -13.35
C THR A 5 -14.31 20.82 -12.25
N VAL A 6 -13.04 20.62 -12.61
CA VAL A 6 -11.99 20.23 -11.65
C VAL A 6 -11.65 21.41 -10.73
N SER A 7 -11.62 22.62 -11.28
CA SER A 7 -11.40 23.85 -10.48
C SER A 7 -12.52 24.11 -9.48
N LEU A 8 -13.76 23.73 -9.80
CA LEU A 8 -14.90 23.87 -8.89
C LEU A 8 -14.87 22.85 -7.73
N LEU A 9 -14.42 21.62 -7.97
CA LEU A 9 -14.27 20.60 -6.93
C LEU A 9 -13.11 20.92 -5.98
N LEU A 10 -11.98 21.39 -6.51
CA LEU A 10 -10.85 21.84 -5.68
C LEU A 10 -11.22 23.12 -4.91
N GLY A 11 -11.97 24.03 -5.51
CA GLY A 11 -12.50 25.23 -4.86
C GLY A 11 -13.50 24.91 -3.75
N ALA A 12 -14.37 23.92 -3.94
CA ALA A 12 -15.30 23.45 -2.92
C ALA A 12 -14.58 22.76 -1.74
N LEU A 13 -13.51 22.03 -1.99
CA LEU A 13 -12.69 21.42 -0.94
C LEU A 13 -11.91 22.47 -0.14
N LEU A 14 -11.42 23.52 -0.78
CA LEU A 14 -10.71 24.63 -0.13
C LEU A 14 -11.66 25.56 0.64
N LEU A 15 -12.90 25.72 0.19
CA LEU A 15 -13.91 26.53 0.89
C LEU A 15 -14.40 25.90 2.21
N THR A 16 -14.33 24.58 2.35
CA THR A 16 -14.70 23.91 3.61
C THR A 16 -13.63 24.06 4.70
N ILE A 17 -12.41 24.43 4.35
CA ILE A 17 -11.30 24.62 5.32
C ILE A 17 -11.41 25.96 6.08
N THR A 18 -12.19 26.91 5.58
CA THR A 18 -12.35 28.23 6.21
C THR A 18 -13.54 28.35 7.17
N ILE A 19 -14.37 27.32 7.27
CA ILE A 19 -15.35 27.26 8.34
C ILE A 19 -14.59 26.86 9.62
N ARG A 20 -14.12 27.84 10.37
CA ARG A 20 -13.80 27.62 11.78
C ARG A 20 -15.08 27.08 12.41
N ALA A 21 -15.11 25.77 12.64
CA ALA A 21 -16.15 25.19 13.45
C ALA A 21 -16.15 25.97 14.76
N GLN A 22 -17.23 26.69 15.05
CA GLN A 22 -17.41 27.28 16.37
C GLN A 22 -17.27 26.14 17.34
N THR A 23 -16.28 26.22 18.21
CA THR A 23 -16.06 25.17 19.20
C THR A 23 -17.28 25.10 20.10
N THR A 24 -17.60 23.92 20.62
CA THR A 24 -18.65 23.75 21.60
C THR A 24 -18.55 24.79 22.73
N ASP A 25 -17.31 25.11 23.11
CA ASP A 25 -17.02 26.16 24.11
C ASP A 25 -17.46 27.57 23.68
N ASP A 26 -17.35 27.93 22.43
CA ASP A 26 -17.74 29.24 21.93
C ASP A 26 -19.28 29.35 21.91
N ILE A 27 -19.98 28.27 21.55
CA ILE A 27 -21.44 28.20 21.59
C ILE A 27 -21.93 28.32 23.03
N LEU A 28 -21.37 27.57 23.97
CA LEU A 28 -21.70 27.62 25.38
C LEU A 28 -21.48 29.02 25.96
N LYS A 29 -20.35 29.69 25.64
CA LYS A 29 -20.12 31.09 26.08
C LYS A 29 -21.17 32.06 25.56
N ILE A 30 -21.61 31.90 24.32
CA ILE A 30 -22.68 32.75 23.73
C ILE A 30 -24.02 32.51 24.48
N MET A 31 -24.34 31.27 24.77
CA MET A 31 -25.58 30.92 25.47
C MET A 31 -25.60 31.46 26.91
N ILE A 32 -24.46 31.38 27.61
CA ILE A 32 -24.31 32.00 28.93
C ILE A 32 -24.51 33.53 28.85
N ARG A 33 -23.83 34.17 27.89
CA ARG A 33 -23.92 35.63 27.70
C ARG A 33 -25.35 36.09 27.34
N LYS A 34 -26.11 35.26 26.65
CA LYS A 34 -27.51 35.52 26.33
C LYS A 34 -28.47 35.17 27.47
N GLY A 35 -28.00 34.62 28.59
CA GLY A 35 -28.83 34.19 29.71
C GLY A 35 -29.70 32.97 29.42
N THR A 36 -29.39 32.23 28.34
CA THR A 36 -30.18 31.06 27.94
C THR A 36 -29.87 29.85 28.83
N ILE A 37 -28.63 29.78 29.34
CA ILE A 37 -28.16 28.74 30.26
C ILE A 37 -27.31 29.37 31.36
N THR A 38 -27.28 28.75 32.51
CA THR A 38 -26.43 29.11 33.64
C THR A 38 -24.98 28.58 33.41
N GLN A 39 -24.02 29.15 34.15
CA GLN A 39 -22.65 28.63 34.13
C GLN A 39 -22.59 27.15 34.54
N GLN A 40 -23.41 26.75 35.50
CA GLN A 40 -23.47 25.39 36.04
C GLN A 40 -24.02 24.39 35.01
N GLU A 41 -25.02 24.80 34.21
CA GLU A 41 -25.57 24.01 33.11
C GLU A 41 -24.54 23.89 31.96
N ALA A 42 -23.84 24.96 31.64
CA ALA A 42 -22.77 24.93 30.63
C ALA A 42 -21.63 24.00 31.04
N ASP A 43 -21.21 23.98 32.29
CA ASP A 43 -20.18 23.10 32.82
C ASP A 43 -20.62 21.64 32.81
N SER A 44 -21.88 21.37 33.07
CA SER A 44 -22.50 20.04 32.96
C SER A 44 -22.51 19.55 31.51
N LEU A 45 -22.96 20.39 30.57
CA LEU A 45 -22.96 20.08 29.13
C LEU A 45 -21.52 19.85 28.57
N ARG A 46 -20.56 20.67 29.01
CA ARG A 46 -19.15 20.50 28.65
C ARG A 46 -18.63 19.16 29.17
N LYS A 47 -18.92 18.78 30.39
CA LYS A 47 -18.52 17.52 30.99
C LYS A 47 -19.14 16.33 30.25
N GLU A 48 -20.40 16.42 29.90
CA GLU A 48 -21.12 15.39 29.13
C GLU A 48 -20.53 15.25 27.71
N TYR A 49 -20.31 16.37 27.00
CA TYR A 49 -19.69 16.41 25.68
C TYR A 49 -18.27 15.80 25.71
N ASN A 50 -17.42 16.22 26.61
CA ASN A 50 -16.07 15.69 26.75
C ASN A 50 -16.06 14.20 27.14
N THR A 51 -17.06 13.76 27.93
CA THR A 51 -17.20 12.33 28.27
C THR A 51 -17.63 11.52 27.06
N ARG A 52 -18.53 12.08 26.24
CA ARG A 52 -18.97 11.47 24.99
C ARG A 52 -17.84 11.42 23.96
N GLU A 53 -17.13 12.52 23.73
CA GLU A 53 -15.95 12.54 22.85
C GLU A 53 -14.88 11.54 23.29
N ARG A 54 -14.57 11.48 24.59
CA ARG A 54 -13.63 10.48 25.12
C ARG A 54 -14.10 9.05 24.91
N ARG A 55 -15.40 8.79 25.00
CA ARG A 55 -15.97 7.47 24.70
C ARG A 55 -15.91 7.16 23.20
N GLU A 56 -16.24 8.13 22.35
CA GLU A 56 -16.17 7.99 20.90
C GLU A 56 -14.72 7.83 20.44
N GLN A 57 -13.77 8.59 20.99
CA GLN A 57 -12.33 8.40 20.76
C GLN A 57 -11.84 7.06 21.29
N ALA A 58 -12.21 6.67 22.51
CA ALA A 58 -11.85 5.37 23.07
C ALA A 58 -12.46 4.21 22.27
N THR A 59 -13.63 4.41 21.64
CA THR A 59 -14.23 3.43 20.73
C THR A 59 -13.53 3.42 19.39
N ALA A 60 -13.15 4.58 18.86
CA ALA A 60 -12.34 4.68 17.64
C ALA A 60 -10.91 4.15 17.84
N ASP A 61 -10.34 4.34 19.04
CA ASP A 61 -9.04 3.78 19.43
C ASP A 61 -9.10 2.29 19.80
N SER A 62 -10.30 1.72 19.92
CA SER A 62 -10.48 0.30 20.30
C SER A 62 -10.45 -0.68 19.13
N PHE A 63 -10.24 -0.20 17.89
CA PHE A 63 -9.96 -1.09 16.76
C PHE A 63 -8.47 -1.46 16.70
N PRO A 64 -8.13 -2.67 16.39
CA PRO A 64 -8.98 -3.81 15.99
C PRO A 64 -9.88 -4.35 17.10
N LEU A 65 -11.07 -4.84 16.71
CA LEU A 65 -12.00 -5.47 17.63
C LEU A 65 -11.36 -6.71 18.25
N ARG A 66 -11.09 -6.67 19.55
CA ARG A 66 -10.51 -7.80 20.27
C ARG A 66 -11.59 -8.80 20.68
N LEU A 67 -11.58 -9.95 20.00
CA LEU A 67 -12.46 -11.07 20.29
C LEU A 67 -11.73 -12.05 21.21
N GLY A 68 -11.76 -11.77 22.51
CA GLY A 68 -11.03 -12.56 23.51
C GLY A 68 -9.54 -12.15 23.62
N ARG A 69 -8.71 -13.05 24.14
CA ARG A 69 -7.29 -12.77 24.43
C ARG A 69 -6.35 -12.97 23.24
N SER A 70 -6.81 -13.57 22.16
CA SER A 70 -5.95 -14.09 21.09
C SER A 70 -6.34 -13.70 19.66
N LEU A 71 -7.43 -12.98 19.46
CA LEU A 71 -7.92 -12.61 18.14
C LEU A 71 -8.23 -11.12 18.07
N ASP A 72 -7.56 -10.43 17.16
CA ASP A 72 -7.86 -9.07 16.74
C ASP A 72 -8.52 -9.13 15.36
N LEU A 73 -9.71 -8.57 15.23
CA LEU A 73 -10.43 -8.42 13.97
C LEU A 73 -10.39 -6.96 13.53
N SER A 74 -9.91 -6.74 12.33
CA SER A 74 -9.94 -5.43 11.68
C SER A 74 -10.31 -5.57 10.22
N GLY A 75 -10.61 -4.47 9.56
CA GLY A 75 -10.90 -4.47 8.15
C GLY A 75 -10.82 -3.10 7.53
N TYR A 76 -10.91 -3.04 6.21
CA TYR A 76 -11.00 -1.78 5.50
C TYR A 76 -11.62 -1.95 4.12
N THR A 77 -12.22 -0.87 3.64
CA THR A 77 -12.77 -0.78 2.29
C THR A 77 -12.23 0.48 1.62
N ASP A 78 -11.74 0.30 0.40
CA ASP A 78 -11.27 1.38 -0.47
C ASP A 78 -12.26 1.55 -1.61
N VAL A 79 -12.92 2.72 -1.65
CA VAL A 79 -13.77 3.13 -2.77
C VAL A 79 -13.04 4.23 -3.53
N SER A 80 -12.82 4.04 -4.82
CA SER A 80 -12.09 4.98 -5.66
C SER A 80 -12.92 5.45 -6.83
N TYR A 81 -12.56 6.63 -7.35
CA TYR A 81 -12.94 7.12 -8.66
C TYR A 81 -11.66 7.44 -9.41
N ALA A 82 -11.55 6.94 -10.63
CA ALA A 82 -10.42 7.21 -11.52
C ALA A 82 -10.92 7.82 -12.83
N ASN A 83 -10.17 8.78 -13.37
CA ASN A 83 -10.39 9.36 -14.68
C ASN A 83 -9.07 9.47 -15.43
N TYR A 84 -9.02 8.82 -16.58
CA TYR A 84 -7.88 8.85 -17.49
C TYR A 84 -8.14 9.85 -18.61
N GLU A 85 -7.13 10.65 -18.96
CA GLU A 85 -7.27 11.72 -19.96
C GLU A 85 -7.44 11.13 -21.38
N HIS A 86 -6.69 10.10 -21.71
CA HIS A 86 -6.69 9.45 -23.02
C HIS A 86 -6.89 7.94 -22.88
N PRO A 87 -8.11 7.52 -22.95
CA PRO A 87 -8.42 6.12 -22.79
C PRO A 87 -7.99 5.25 -23.99
N SER A 88 -7.44 4.07 -23.75
CA SER A 88 -7.18 3.07 -24.80
C SER A 88 -8.51 2.49 -25.31
N PRO A 89 -8.72 2.25 -26.62
CA PRO A 89 -9.97 1.69 -27.11
C PRO A 89 -10.40 0.41 -26.38
N GLY A 90 -11.66 0.32 -25.98
CA GLY A 90 -12.21 -0.86 -25.30
C GLY A 90 -12.00 -0.94 -23.80
N LYS A 91 -11.35 0.03 -23.17
CA LYS A 91 -11.25 0.13 -21.69
C LYS A 91 -12.22 1.18 -21.14
N TYR A 92 -12.77 0.94 -19.96
CA TYR A 92 -13.54 1.95 -19.21
C TYR A 92 -12.58 2.91 -18.54
N TYR A 93 -12.90 4.21 -18.49
CA TYR A 93 -11.88 5.24 -18.35
C TYR A 93 -12.13 6.27 -17.29
N ASP A 94 -13.36 6.35 -16.89
CA ASP A 94 -13.80 7.09 -15.74
C ASP A 94 -14.87 6.29 -15.03
N GLY A 95 -14.70 6.13 -13.73
CA GLY A 95 -15.68 5.38 -12.96
C GLY A 95 -15.30 5.13 -11.54
N PHE A 96 -16.31 4.71 -10.80
CA PHE A 96 -16.15 4.27 -9.44
C PHE A 96 -15.77 2.78 -9.40
N ALA A 97 -14.91 2.43 -8.44
CA ALA A 97 -14.53 1.07 -8.17
C ALA A 97 -14.37 0.83 -6.67
N ILE A 98 -14.68 -0.37 -6.23
CA ILE A 98 -14.23 -0.86 -4.94
C ILE A 98 -12.88 -1.52 -5.19
N LYS A 99 -11.79 -0.89 -4.76
CA LYS A 99 -10.44 -1.43 -4.97
C LYS A 99 -10.11 -2.55 -4.01
N ARG A 100 -10.57 -2.45 -2.77
CA ARG A 100 -10.33 -3.43 -1.71
C ARG A 100 -11.50 -3.48 -0.76
N ALA A 101 -11.81 -4.66 -0.29
CA ALA A 101 -12.75 -4.89 0.81
C ALA A 101 -12.19 -6.05 1.63
N ARG A 102 -11.43 -5.74 2.69
CA ARG A 102 -10.61 -6.73 3.41
C ARG A 102 -11.05 -6.93 4.85
N LEU A 103 -10.98 -8.19 5.28
CA LEU A 103 -11.05 -8.58 6.68
C LEU A 103 -9.73 -9.24 7.10
N ASP A 104 -9.20 -8.78 8.21
CA ASP A 104 -7.91 -9.14 8.77
C ASP A 104 -8.11 -9.76 10.16
N PHE A 105 -7.85 -11.05 10.25
CA PHE A 105 -7.87 -11.82 11.47
C PHE A 105 -6.42 -12.06 11.89
N GLN A 106 -5.96 -11.43 12.96
CA GLN A 106 -4.61 -11.61 13.46
C GLN A 106 -4.61 -11.77 14.97
N GLY A 107 -3.57 -12.40 15.48
CA GLY A 107 -3.48 -12.58 16.91
C GLY A 107 -2.28 -13.41 17.34
N HIS A 108 -2.31 -13.85 18.58
CA HIS A 108 -1.25 -14.62 19.19
C HIS A 108 -1.82 -15.74 20.08
N PHE A 109 -1.38 -16.97 19.86
CA PHE A 109 -1.73 -18.09 20.75
C PHE A 109 -0.93 -18.04 22.06
N SER A 110 0.26 -17.47 22.03
CA SER A 110 1.12 -17.25 23.16
C SER A 110 2.09 -16.11 22.87
N SER A 111 2.93 -15.76 23.83
CA SER A 111 4.02 -14.79 23.61
C SER A 111 5.00 -15.15 22.49
N LYS A 112 4.99 -16.41 22.05
CA LYS A 112 5.92 -16.96 21.05
C LYS A 112 5.29 -17.25 19.69
N PHE A 113 3.96 -17.25 19.57
CA PHE A 113 3.28 -17.62 18.33
C PHE A 113 2.27 -16.56 17.92
N ASP A 114 2.47 -15.99 16.73
CA ASP A 114 1.52 -15.11 16.05
C ASP A 114 0.95 -15.81 14.82
N TYR A 115 -0.24 -15.37 14.42
CA TYR A 115 -0.87 -15.79 13.17
C TYR A 115 -1.60 -14.64 12.49
N ARG A 116 -1.85 -14.77 11.20
CA ARG A 116 -2.69 -13.87 10.42
C ARG A 116 -3.43 -14.62 9.34
N LEU A 117 -4.69 -14.25 9.13
CA LEU A 117 -5.50 -14.60 7.99
C LEU A 117 -6.11 -13.31 7.45
N LEU A 118 -5.76 -12.95 6.23
CA LEU A 118 -6.27 -11.77 5.55
C LEU A 118 -7.04 -12.19 4.30
N PHE A 119 -8.30 -11.79 4.22
CA PHE A 119 -9.17 -12.05 3.06
C PHE A 119 -9.48 -10.74 2.34
N ASP A 120 -9.54 -10.79 1.00
CA ASP A 120 -10.07 -9.73 0.17
C ASP A 120 -11.35 -10.22 -0.51
N PHE A 121 -12.40 -9.44 -0.44
CA PHE A 121 -13.72 -9.77 -1.00
C PHE A 121 -13.94 -9.11 -2.36
N VAL A 122 -13.04 -8.27 -2.83
CA VAL A 122 -13.06 -7.76 -4.19
C VAL A 122 -12.32 -8.76 -5.07
N GLY A 123 -13.06 -9.42 -5.94
CA GLY A 123 -12.47 -10.35 -6.91
C GLY A 123 -11.39 -9.66 -7.73
N GLN A 124 -10.29 -10.37 -7.98
CA GLN A 124 -9.25 -9.85 -8.86
C GLN A 124 -9.86 -9.56 -10.24
N SER A 125 -9.79 -8.31 -10.66
CA SER A 125 -9.88 -8.00 -12.08
C SER A 125 -8.83 -8.86 -12.76
N GLY A 126 -9.21 -9.60 -13.80
CA GLY A 126 -8.27 -10.43 -14.55
C GLY A 126 -7.03 -9.62 -14.91
N ALA A 127 -5.89 -10.27 -15.08
CA ALA A 127 -4.56 -9.71 -15.28
C ALA A 127 -4.46 -8.57 -16.33
N ASN A 128 -5.49 -8.36 -17.11
CA ASN A 128 -5.59 -7.35 -18.17
C ASN A 128 -6.40 -6.10 -17.79
N GLY A 129 -6.82 -5.93 -16.54
CA GLY A 129 -7.68 -4.79 -16.16
C GLY A 129 -9.01 -4.76 -16.93
N THR A 130 -9.40 -5.83 -17.58
CA THR A 130 -10.73 -5.99 -18.13
C THR A 130 -11.68 -6.24 -16.97
N ALA A 131 -12.65 -5.33 -16.80
CA ALA A 131 -13.78 -5.61 -15.94
C ALA A 131 -14.34 -7.00 -16.31
N PRO A 132 -14.75 -7.81 -15.32
CA PRO A 132 -15.38 -9.08 -15.61
C PRO A 132 -16.57 -8.80 -16.53
N THR A 133 -16.55 -9.35 -17.74
CA THR A 133 -17.70 -9.36 -18.61
C THR A 133 -18.77 -10.25 -17.97
N GLY A 134 -19.77 -9.61 -17.37
CA GLY A 134 -20.88 -10.30 -16.70
C GLY A 134 -20.66 -10.47 -15.21
N GLY A 135 -21.27 -9.59 -14.44
CA GLY A 135 -21.45 -9.59 -12.99
C GLY A 135 -20.21 -9.99 -12.19
N ALA A 136 -19.57 -9.06 -11.52
CA ALA A 136 -18.44 -9.35 -10.65
C ALA A 136 -18.81 -10.47 -9.68
N GLN A 137 -18.28 -11.67 -9.90
CA GLN A 137 -18.33 -12.69 -8.87
C GLN A 137 -17.43 -12.21 -7.74
N ILE A 138 -18.02 -11.80 -6.64
CA ILE A 138 -17.31 -11.58 -5.39
C ILE A 138 -16.83 -12.96 -4.96
N SER A 139 -15.58 -13.26 -5.24
CA SER A 139 -14.93 -14.48 -4.77
C SER A 139 -13.90 -14.06 -3.72
N PRO A 140 -14.19 -14.31 -2.44
CA PRO A 140 -13.20 -14.04 -1.39
C PRO A 140 -11.93 -14.83 -1.70
N PHE A 141 -10.78 -14.17 -1.67
CA PHE A 141 -9.50 -14.85 -1.82
C PHE A 141 -8.60 -14.57 -0.64
N LEU A 142 -7.77 -15.55 -0.33
CA LEU A 142 -6.83 -15.49 0.77
C LEU A 142 -5.63 -14.64 0.35
N VAL A 143 -5.39 -13.55 1.06
CA VAL A 143 -4.27 -12.63 0.79
C VAL A 143 -3.05 -12.99 1.62
N ASP A 144 -3.21 -13.10 2.93
CA ASP A 144 -2.18 -13.58 3.85
C ASP A 144 -2.71 -14.77 4.64
N ALA A 145 -1.86 -15.79 4.83
CA ALA A 145 -2.13 -16.92 5.72
C ALA A 145 -0.81 -17.45 6.27
N TRP A 146 -0.44 -17.02 7.47
CA TRP A 146 0.84 -17.40 8.04
C TRP A 146 0.80 -17.58 9.55
N ILE A 147 1.75 -18.35 10.03
CA ILE A 147 2.08 -18.54 11.44
C ILE A 147 3.52 -18.10 11.64
N THR A 148 3.80 -17.40 12.74
CA THR A 148 5.15 -17.00 13.13
C THR A 148 5.49 -17.62 14.49
N TYR A 149 6.66 -18.24 14.59
CA TYR A 149 7.28 -18.64 15.84
C TYR A 149 8.41 -17.67 16.22
N LYS A 150 8.36 -17.11 17.42
CA LYS A 150 9.25 -16.04 17.91
C LYS A 150 10.02 -16.50 19.16
N PRO A 151 10.98 -17.44 19.04
CA PRO A 151 11.77 -17.86 20.19
C PRO A 151 12.62 -16.74 20.76
N PHE A 152 13.17 -15.90 19.87
CA PHE A 152 14.04 -14.77 20.22
C PHE A 152 13.73 -13.58 19.33
N THR A 153 14.07 -12.37 19.75
CA THR A 153 13.90 -11.16 18.93
C THR A 153 14.79 -11.19 17.68
N TRP A 154 15.97 -11.75 17.83
CA TRP A 154 16.96 -11.87 16.75
C TRP A 154 16.73 -13.08 15.85
N LEU A 155 15.85 -14.01 16.19
CA LEU A 155 15.52 -15.17 15.37
C LEU A 155 14.03 -15.47 15.47
N GLN A 156 13.33 -15.32 14.38
CA GLN A 156 11.92 -15.63 14.23
C GLN A 156 11.71 -16.40 12.93
N VAL A 157 10.73 -17.28 12.92
CA VAL A 157 10.39 -18.13 11.77
C VAL A 157 8.93 -17.89 11.42
N LYS A 158 8.65 -17.53 10.17
CA LYS A 158 7.30 -17.38 9.64
C LYS A 158 7.11 -18.39 8.52
N ALA A 159 5.97 -19.06 8.47
CA ALA A 159 5.61 -20.01 7.42
C ALA A 159 4.18 -19.77 6.94
N GLY A 160 3.98 -19.91 5.64
CA GLY A 160 2.68 -19.72 4.98
C GLY A 160 2.77 -18.74 3.82
N GLN A 161 1.62 -18.15 3.48
CA GLN A 161 1.51 -17.13 2.44
C GLN A 161 1.72 -15.73 3.05
N MET A 162 2.72 -15.02 2.55
CA MET A 162 3.15 -13.74 3.11
C MET A 162 3.75 -12.83 2.04
N TYR A 163 3.98 -11.57 2.38
CA TYR A 163 4.78 -10.68 1.53
C TYR A 163 6.17 -11.25 1.27
N MET A 164 6.62 -11.16 0.01
CA MET A 164 8.04 -11.20 -0.29
C MET A 164 8.71 -10.04 0.44
N ALA A 165 9.83 -10.29 1.08
CA ALA A 165 10.52 -9.30 1.89
C ALA A 165 11.15 -8.18 1.05
N PHE A 166 11.25 -8.39 -0.25
CA PHE A 166 11.81 -7.44 -1.22
C PHE A 166 11.02 -6.13 -1.26
N SER A 167 11.71 -4.97 -1.18
CA SER A 167 11.16 -3.61 -1.27
C SER A 167 10.41 -3.13 -0.02
N GLN A 168 10.67 -1.91 0.40
CA GLN A 168 9.91 -1.26 1.48
C GLN A 168 8.47 -0.95 1.06
N GLU A 169 8.25 -0.50 -0.19
CA GLU A 169 6.89 -0.20 -0.66
C GLU A 169 6.08 -1.49 -0.79
N ASN A 170 6.68 -2.61 -1.25
CA ASN A 170 5.99 -3.90 -1.32
C ASN A 170 5.55 -4.39 0.07
N THR A 171 6.43 -4.32 1.05
CA THR A 171 6.14 -4.77 2.43
C THR A 171 5.22 -3.83 3.20
N THR A 172 4.96 -2.64 2.68
CA THR A 172 3.97 -1.72 3.22
C THR A 172 2.55 -2.23 2.90
N GLN A 173 1.73 -2.39 3.92
CA GLN A 173 0.34 -2.79 3.74
C GLN A 173 -0.41 -1.77 2.89
N ASP A 174 -1.32 -2.23 2.02
CA ASP A 174 -2.03 -1.35 1.08
C ASP A 174 -2.77 -0.19 1.76
N ARG A 175 -3.38 -0.43 2.95
CA ARG A 175 -4.03 0.62 3.74
C ARG A 175 -3.09 1.72 4.23
N ASN A 176 -1.80 1.43 4.30
CA ASN A 176 -0.76 2.33 4.81
C ASN A 176 0.08 2.95 3.69
N LEU A 177 -0.25 2.70 2.43
CA LEU A 177 0.42 3.35 1.32
C LEU A 177 0.22 4.86 1.40
N ASP A 178 1.30 5.58 1.12
CA ASP A 178 1.28 7.05 1.09
C ASP A 178 0.44 7.55 -0.10
N MET A 179 0.49 6.83 -1.24
CA MET A 179 -0.30 7.10 -2.44
C MET A 179 -1.27 5.95 -2.75
N ILE A 180 -2.28 6.22 -3.56
CA ILE A 180 -3.32 5.24 -3.90
C ILE A 180 -2.71 4.05 -4.67
N GLU A 181 -1.76 4.33 -5.56
CA GLU A 181 -1.07 3.31 -6.37
C GLU A 181 0.39 3.15 -5.97
N ARG A 182 0.88 1.90 -6.05
CA ARG A 182 2.30 1.61 -5.97
C ARG A 182 3.04 2.19 -7.17
N THR A 183 4.33 2.39 -6.99
CA THR A 183 5.24 2.81 -8.05
C THR A 183 5.31 1.79 -9.18
N GLN A 184 5.66 2.26 -10.38
CA GLN A 184 5.73 1.41 -11.57
C GLN A 184 6.71 0.25 -11.36
N VAL A 185 7.90 0.55 -10.85
CA VAL A 185 8.95 -0.47 -10.67
C VAL A 185 8.56 -1.54 -9.66
N VAL A 186 7.96 -1.15 -8.53
CA VAL A 186 7.47 -2.11 -7.52
C VAL A 186 6.26 -2.87 -8.07
N GLY A 187 5.33 -2.19 -8.73
CA GLY A 187 4.18 -2.80 -9.39
C GLY A 187 4.57 -3.84 -10.44
N ALA A 188 5.59 -3.57 -11.25
CA ALA A 188 6.04 -4.46 -12.32
C ALA A 188 6.95 -5.59 -11.81
N LEU A 189 7.95 -5.27 -10.99
CA LEU A 189 9.00 -6.23 -10.65
C LEU A 189 8.76 -6.97 -9.33
N VAL A 190 8.01 -6.41 -8.40
CA VAL A 190 7.78 -7.03 -7.09
C VAL A 190 6.33 -7.48 -6.95
N ALA A 191 5.39 -6.56 -7.10
CA ALA A 191 3.97 -6.88 -7.01
C ALA A 191 3.42 -7.58 -8.27
N ARG A 192 4.16 -7.66 -9.33
CA ARG A 192 3.92 -8.40 -10.57
C ARG A 192 2.54 -8.18 -11.18
N LYS A 193 2.25 -7.02 -11.65
CA LYS A 193 1.02 -6.74 -12.41
C LYS A 193 1.05 -7.29 -13.84
N GLY A 194 2.04 -8.07 -14.20
CA GLY A 194 2.25 -8.68 -15.49
C GLY A 194 3.74 -8.76 -15.82
N ASP A 195 4.14 -9.74 -16.60
CA ASP A 195 5.49 -9.78 -17.17
C ASP A 195 5.52 -8.92 -18.43
N ALA A 196 5.91 -7.69 -18.27
CA ALA A 196 6.02 -6.75 -19.40
C ALA A 196 7.15 -7.13 -20.36
N ALA A 197 8.12 -7.97 -19.94
CA ALA A 197 9.30 -8.29 -20.72
C ALA A 197 9.01 -9.14 -21.94
N ASN A 198 8.11 -10.09 -21.80
CA ASN A 198 7.83 -11.07 -22.82
C ASN A 198 6.44 -10.95 -23.42
N GLY A 199 5.67 -9.96 -23.04
CA GLY A 199 4.26 -9.86 -23.41
C GLY A 199 3.41 -11.01 -22.84
N LEU A 200 3.99 -11.77 -21.92
CA LEU A 200 3.30 -12.85 -21.23
C LEU A 200 2.55 -12.22 -20.07
N VAL A 201 1.27 -12.35 -20.13
CA VAL A 201 0.43 -12.10 -18.96
C VAL A 201 0.65 -13.27 -18.05
N ASP A 202 1.17 -13.02 -16.87
CA ASP A 202 1.14 -14.02 -15.80
C ASP A 202 -0.33 -14.33 -15.52
N SER A 203 -0.82 -15.43 -16.09
CA SER A 203 -2.22 -15.83 -15.96
C SER A 203 -2.55 -16.30 -14.53
N LEU A 204 -1.54 -16.56 -13.73
CA LEU A 204 -1.68 -16.85 -12.32
C LEU A 204 -1.63 -15.56 -11.49
N GLY A 205 -1.37 -14.45 -12.16
CA GLY A 205 -1.45 -13.09 -11.71
C GLY A 205 -0.91 -12.89 -10.34
N ASN A 206 0.24 -12.36 -10.24
CA ASN A 206 0.68 -12.00 -9.01
C ASN A 206 0.16 -10.94 -8.34
N GLN A 207 -0.10 -11.16 -7.57
CA GLN A 207 -0.75 -10.84 -6.74
C GLN A 207 -0.22 -10.20 -5.50
N ASN A 208 0.02 -8.91 -5.58
CA ASN A 208 0.32 -8.07 -4.43
C ASN A 208 1.66 -8.39 -3.74
N GLY A 209 2.65 -8.91 -4.51
CA GLY A 209 4.00 -9.17 -3.98
C GLY A 209 4.04 -10.18 -2.85
N ARG A 210 3.22 -11.23 -2.95
CA ARG A 210 3.17 -12.32 -1.96
C ARG A 210 3.51 -13.66 -2.57
N ASP A 211 3.95 -14.59 -1.71
CA ASP A 211 4.21 -15.96 -2.08
C ASP A 211 4.04 -16.90 -0.88
N ILE A 212 4.05 -18.20 -1.15
CA ILE A 212 3.99 -19.25 -0.14
C ILE A 212 5.41 -19.75 0.15
N GLY A 213 5.78 -19.79 1.43
CA GLY A 213 7.10 -20.27 1.81
C GLY A 213 7.41 -20.13 3.29
N VAL A 214 8.71 -20.05 3.57
CA VAL A 214 9.25 -19.89 4.92
C VAL A 214 10.18 -18.69 4.97
N GLN A 215 10.07 -17.90 6.02
CA GLN A 215 10.90 -16.72 6.28
C GLN A 215 11.62 -16.89 7.63
N LEU A 216 12.94 -16.68 7.62
CA LEU A 216 13.72 -16.39 8.80
C LEU A 216 13.92 -14.88 8.88
N PHE A 217 13.71 -14.30 10.06
CA PHE A 217 13.87 -12.86 10.23
C PHE A 217 14.16 -12.50 11.68
N GLY A 218 14.62 -11.30 11.91
CA GLY A 218 14.88 -10.81 13.25
C GLY A 218 15.48 -9.42 13.27
N ASN A 219 15.67 -8.92 14.50
CA ASN A 219 16.20 -7.61 14.80
C ASN A 219 17.48 -7.76 15.63
N ILE A 220 18.57 -7.13 15.20
CA ILE A 220 19.90 -7.27 15.80
C ILE A 220 20.43 -5.90 16.23
N GLY A 221 21.26 -5.88 17.28
CA GLY A 221 21.92 -4.66 17.75
C GLY A 221 20.92 -3.69 18.41
N LYS A 222 20.32 -4.09 19.52
CA LYS A 222 19.39 -3.24 20.27
C LYS A 222 20.11 -1.97 20.77
N LEU A 223 19.68 -0.83 20.25
CA LEU A 223 20.03 0.49 20.74
C LEU A 223 19.02 0.95 21.80
N LYS A 224 19.12 2.18 22.28
CA LYS A 224 18.26 2.67 23.34
C LYS A 224 16.76 2.54 23.03
N ASP A 225 16.34 2.88 21.82
CA ASP A 225 14.93 3.02 21.42
C ASP A 225 14.59 2.35 20.08
N HIS A 226 15.56 1.67 19.43
CA HIS A 226 15.36 0.93 18.20
C HIS A 226 16.40 -0.19 18.05
N TYR A 227 16.28 -1.00 17.02
CA TYR A 227 17.31 -1.97 16.61
C TYR A 227 18.12 -1.38 15.45
N LEU A 228 19.43 -1.74 15.41
CA LEU A 228 20.33 -1.26 14.38
C LEU A 228 20.08 -1.93 13.02
N LEU A 229 19.70 -3.22 13.04
CA LEU A 229 19.60 -4.03 11.82
C LEU A 229 18.36 -4.93 11.88
N ASP A 230 17.58 -4.90 10.81
CA ASP A 230 16.55 -5.87 10.50
C ASP A 230 17.03 -6.75 9.34
N TYR A 231 16.82 -8.05 9.43
CA TYR A 231 17.12 -8.99 8.36
C TYR A 231 15.96 -9.91 8.06
N TYR A 232 15.83 -10.27 6.78
CA TYR A 232 14.84 -11.19 6.25
C TYR A 232 15.51 -12.12 5.26
N PHE A 233 15.21 -13.40 5.36
CA PHE A 233 15.62 -14.43 4.43
C PHE A 233 14.44 -15.35 4.17
N GLN A 234 14.07 -15.55 2.91
CA GLN A 234 12.91 -16.34 2.53
C GLN A 234 13.30 -17.43 1.54
N VAL A 235 12.61 -18.55 1.64
CA VAL A 235 12.56 -19.62 0.65
C VAL A 235 11.11 -19.76 0.24
N LEU A 236 10.83 -19.50 -1.03
CA LEU A 236 9.49 -19.34 -1.59
C LEU A 236 9.23 -20.35 -2.71
N ASN A 237 7.96 -20.60 -3.00
CA ASN A 237 7.59 -21.43 -4.16
C ASN A 237 7.87 -20.72 -5.50
N GLY A 238 7.85 -19.40 -5.57
CA GLY A 238 8.03 -18.63 -6.80
C GLY A 238 6.77 -18.53 -7.67
N ALA A 239 5.69 -19.23 -7.31
CA ALA A 239 4.47 -19.31 -8.10
C ALA A 239 3.43 -18.23 -7.78
N GLY A 240 3.66 -17.44 -6.73
CA GLY A 240 2.76 -16.36 -6.29
C GLY A 240 1.65 -16.82 -5.35
N ILE A 241 0.70 -15.92 -5.16
CA ILE A 241 -0.38 -16.08 -4.18
C ILE A 241 -1.36 -17.20 -4.56
N ASN A 242 -1.79 -18.00 -3.58
CA ASN A 242 -2.79 -19.07 -3.74
C ASN A 242 -2.44 -20.11 -4.83
N THR A 243 -1.15 -20.22 -5.17
CA THR A 243 -0.68 -21.08 -6.24
C THR A 243 0.26 -22.14 -5.67
N LEU A 244 0.00 -23.39 -6.04
CA LEU A 244 0.92 -24.47 -5.75
C LEU A 244 2.20 -24.28 -6.56
N ASP A 245 3.30 -24.80 -6.04
CA ASP A 245 4.56 -24.84 -6.75
C ASP A 245 4.39 -25.52 -8.11
N ASN A 246 4.81 -24.84 -9.16
CA ASN A 246 4.64 -25.26 -10.55
C ASN A 246 5.95 -25.66 -11.23
N ASN A 247 7.07 -25.61 -10.50
CA ASN A 247 8.40 -26.03 -10.95
C ASN A 247 9.13 -26.79 -9.81
N GLN A 248 10.38 -27.19 -10.03
CA GLN A 248 11.16 -27.89 -9.00
C GLN A 248 12.14 -26.97 -8.27
N SER A 249 12.19 -25.71 -8.67
CA SER A 249 13.06 -24.71 -8.05
C SER A 249 12.35 -24.02 -6.89
N LYS A 250 13.14 -23.51 -5.97
CA LYS A 250 12.68 -22.61 -4.93
C LYS A 250 13.32 -21.25 -5.14
N ASP A 251 12.52 -20.22 -4.92
CA ASP A 251 13.00 -18.87 -5.01
C ASP A 251 13.56 -18.42 -3.66
N ILE A 252 14.63 -17.65 -3.72
CA ILE A 252 15.28 -17.08 -2.55
C ILE A 252 15.09 -15.57 -2.56
N ASP A 253 14.65 -15.03 -1.45
CA ASP A 253 14.53 -13.59 -1.23
C ASP A 253 15.25 -13.21 0.07
N ALA A 254 16.08 -12.18 0.01
CA ALA A 254 16.82 -11.66 1.15
C ALA A 254 16.76 -10.14 1.19
N ARG A 255 16.55 -9.57 2.38
CA ARG A 255 16.57 -8.13 2.61
C ARG A 255 17.25 -7.81 3.94
N LEU A 256 18.04 -6.74 3.91
CA LEU A 256 18.69 -6.15 5.09
C LEU A 256 18.31 -4.68 5.17
N VAL A 257 17.94 -4.20 6.37
CA VAL A 257 17.65 -2.79 6.62
C VAL A 257 18.43 -2.33 7.84
N VAL A 258 19.25 -1.32 7.66
CA VAL A 258 20.04 -0.69 8.74
C VAL A 258 19.31 0.58 9.20
N HIS A 259 19.23 0.76 10.50
CA HIS A 259 18.63 1.91 11.16
C HIS A 259 19.69 2.67 11.98
N PRO A 260 20.53 3.51 11.33
CA PRO A 260 21.58 4.26 12.04
C PRO A 260 20.99 5.21 13.09
N LEU A 261 19.84 5.76 12.80
CA LEU A 261 18.99 6.55 13.68
C LEU A 261 17.53 6.07 13.55
N LYS A 262 16.73 6.26 14.59
CA LYS A 262 15.32 5.83 14.62
C LYS A 262 14.48 6.27 13.42
N TRP A 263 14.83 7.37 12.77
CA TRP A 263 14.11 7.96 11.66
C TRP A 263 14.79 7.74 10.30
N ILE A 264 15.89 6.97 10.25
CA ILE A 264 16.64 6.65 9.03
C ILE A 264 16.63 5.14 8.82
N ASN A 265 16.13 4.71 7.69
CA ASN A 265 16.15 3.33 7.22
C ASN A 265 16.91 3.30 5.89
N ILE A 266 17.92 2.45 5.78
CA ILE A 266 18.69 2.22 4.56
C ILE A 266 18.74 0.72 4.35
N GLY A 267 18.27 0.24 3.21
CA GLY A 267 18.18 -1.19 2.97
C GLY A 267 18.60 -1.62 1.58
N GLY A 268 18.75 -2.92 1.45
CA GLY A 268 18.98 -3.59 0.19
C GLY A 268 18.30 -4.95 0.16
N SER A 269 17.84 -5.33 -1.03
CA SER A 269 17.13 -6.57 -1.27
C SER A 269 17.73 -7.33 -2.45
N TYR A 270 17.68 -8.64 -2.40
CA TYR A 270 18.08 -9.54 -3.47
C TYR A 270 17.08 -10.67 -3.62
N TYR A 271 16.68 -10.97 -4.86
CA TYR A 271 15.78 -12.07 -5.19
C TYR A 271 16.37 -12.87 -6.35
N ASP A 272 16.34 -14.19 -6.22
CA ASP A 272 16.77 -15.14 -7.24
C ASP A 272 15.81 -16.33 -7.30
N GLY A 273 15.31 -16.62 -8.49
CA GLY A 273 14.34 -17.69 -8.68
C GLY A 273 14.01 -17.98 -10.12
N TYR A 274 13.00 -18.82 -10.30
CA TYR A 274 12.54 -19.27 -11.61
C TYR A 274 11.02 -19.30 -11.66
N ASP A 275 10.47 -18.69 -12.70
CA ASP A 275 9.03 -18.77 -13.00
C ASP A 275 8.73 -19.77 -14.09
N ARG A 276 7.58 -20.41 -13.96
CA ARG A 276 7.02 -21.24 -15.04
C ARG A 276 5.67 -20.68 -15.44
N PHE A 277 5.63 -20.04 -16.61
CA PHE A 277 4.40 -19.46 -17.13
C PHE A 277 3.49 -20.51 -17.77
N THR A 278 2.18 -20.33 -17.62
CA THR A 278 1.17 -21.25 -18.22
C THR A 278 1.24 -21.31 -19.73
N SER A 279 1.70 -20.25 -20.40
CA SER A 279 1.94 -20.20 -21.84
C SER A 279 3.17 -21.01 -22.29
N ASN A 280 4.05 -21.40 -21.35
CA ASN A 280 5.27 -22.15 -21.65
C ASN A 280 5.61 -23.11 -20.49
N LEU A 281 4.71 -24.07 -20.23
CA LEU A 281 4.78 -25.00 -19.09
C LEU A 281 6.04 -25.88 -19.06
N ASN A 282 6.84 -25.90 -20.12
CA ASN A 282 8.00 -26.78 -20.25
C ASN A 282 9.34 -26.09 -19.99
N LYS A 283 9.34 -24.79 -19.69
CA LYS A 283 10.60 -24.04 -19.50
C LYS A 283 10.51 -23.11 -18.31
N ASP A 284 11.41 -23.32 -17.37
CA ASP A 284 11.64 -22.40 -16.28
C ASP A 284 12.37 -21.16 -16.81
N GLN A 285 11.91 -19.99 -16.41
CA GLN A 285 12.47 -18.71 -16.80
C GLN A 285 13.15 -18.08 -15.60
N LEU A 286 14.42 -17.71 -15.78
CA LEU A 286 15.18 -17.02 -14.76
C LEU A 286 14.47 -15.73 -14.35
N ARG A 287 14.48 -15.46 -13.06
CA ARG A 287 14.01 -14.22 -12.47
C ARG A 287 14.97 -13.80 -11.37
N THR A 288 15.73 -12.77 -11.62
CA THR A 288 16.63 -12.19 -10.61
C THR A 288 16.35 -10.72 -10.43
N ARG A 289 16.48 -10.22 -9.20
CA ARG A 289 16.31 -8.82 -8.87
C ARG A 289 17.23 -8.41 -7.75
N TRP A 290 17.63 -7.17 -7.76
CA TRP A 290 18.23 -6.52 -6.61
C TRP A 290 17.69 -5.09 -6.50
N GLY A 291 17.67 -4.57 -5.31
CA GLY A 291 17.19 -3.23 -5.03
C GLY A 291 17.87 -2.61 -3.85
N THR A 292 17.82 -1.28 -3.80
CA THR A 292 18.25 -0.48 -2.66
C THR A 292 17.13 0.48 -2.28
N GLU A 293 17.06 0.79 -1.00
CA GLU A 293 15.98 1.61 -0.46
C GLU A 293 16.50 2.58 0.60
N VAL A 294 15.82 3.71 0.70
CA VAL A 294 16.01 4.68 1.77
C VAL A 294 14.66 5.23 2.23
N ALA A 295 14.51 5.36 3.54
CA ALA A 295 13.40 6.10 4.11
C ALA A 295 13.89 6.98 5.28
N LEU A 296 13.56 8.26 5.18
CA LEU A 296 13.75 9.26 6.22
C LEU A 296 12.36 9.67 6.69
N VAL A 297 12.00 9.34 7.92
CA VAL A 297 10.62 9.52 8.41
C VAL A 297 10.63 10.21 9.75
N GLN A 298 10.02 11.38 9.80
CA GLN A 298 9.77 12.13 11.01
C GLN A 298 8.30 12.53 11.16
N ASP A 299 7.93 13.09 12.29
CA ASP A 299 6.52 13.37 12.64
C ASP A 299 5.77 14.20 11.58
N ARG A 300 6.48 15.12 10.90
CA ARG A 300 5.88 16.04 9.94
C ARG A 300 6.25 15.81 8.50
N TRP A 301 7.30 15.05 8.24
CA TRP A 301 7.76 14.86 6.88
C TRP A 301 8.37 13.48 6.69
N SER A 302 8.32 13.03 5.47
CA SER A 302 9.02 11.82 5.05
C SER A 302 9.64 12.01 3.66
N VAL A 303 10.78 11.35 3.46
CA VAL A 303 11.40 11.19 2.14
C VAL A 303 11.71 9.72 1.97
N LYS A 304 11.21 9.12 0.90
CA LYS A 304 11.40 7.69 0.59
C LYS A 304 11.85 7.54 -0.85
N GLY A 305 12.63 6.51 -1.11
CA GLY A 305 13.03 6.16 -2.47
C GLY A 305 13.54 4.75 -2.55
N GLU A 306 13.40 4.15 -3.72
CA GLU A 306 13.94 2.84 -4.06
C GLU A 306 14.45 2.83 -5.49
N TYR A 307 15.51 2.07 -5.73
CA TYR A 307 15.96 1.65 -7.05
C TYR A 307 15.91 0.13 -7.13
N ILE A 308 15.32 -0.39 -8.19
CA ILE A 308 15.20 -1.83 -8.43
C ILE A 308 15.65 -2.12 -9.85
N ARG A 309 16.47 -3.16 -9.98
CA ARG A 309 16.89 -3.72 -11.26
C ARG A 309 16.65 -5.21 -11.27
N GLY A 310 16.19 -5.72 -12.41
CA GLY A 310 15.90 -7.14 -12.58
C GLY A 310 16.21 -7.64 -13.97
N GLN A 311 16.17 -8.94 -14.12
CA GLN A 311 16.20 -9.62 -15.41
C GLN A 311 15.29 -10.83 -15.38
N GLU A 312 14.60 -11.07 -16.50
CA GLU A 312 13.66 -12.17 -16.67
C GLU A 312 13.80 -12.82 -18.04
N GLY A 313 13.69 -14.13 -18.12
CA GLY A 313 13.69 -14.89 -19.37
C GLY A 313 14.60 -16.11 -19.39
N ALA A 314 14.42 -17.01 -20.37
CA ALA A 314 15.11 -18.30 -20.44
C ALA A 314 16.51 -18.22 -21.11
N HIS A 315 16.61 -17.66 -22.31
CA HIS A 315 17.84 -17.70 -23.10
C HIS A 315 18.48 -16.31 -23.30
N HIS A 316 17.68 -15.29 -23.38
CA HIS A 316 18.11 -13.89 -23.51
C HIS A 316 17.28 -13.05 -22.55
N PRO A 317 17.66 -13.03 -21.26
CA PRO A 317 16.84 -12.35 -20.26
C PRO A 317 16.71 -10.86 -20.57
N THR A 318 15.50 -10.38 -20.55
CA THR A 318 15.20 -8.95 -20.63
C THR A 318 15.58 -8.29 -19.31
N LYS A 319 16.29 -7.19 -19.40
CA LYS A 319 16.68 -6.39 -18.23
C LYS A 319 15.71 -5.24 -18.04
N HIS A 320 15.31 -5.04 -16.80
CA HIS A 320 14.40 -3.99 -16.37
C HIS A 320 15.05 -3.18 -15.28
N GLU A 321 14.72 -1.92 -15.21
CA GLU A 321 15.11 -1.10 -14.07
C GLU A 321 14.15 0.05 -13.84
N GLY A 322 14.10 0.53 -12.61
CA GLY A 322 13.32 1.71 -12.29
C GLY A 322 13.64 2.22 -10.90
N TRP A 323 13.21 3.43 -10.66
CA TRP A 323 13.37 4.04 -9.36
C TRP A 323 12.27 5.08 -9.10
N TYR A 324 12.05 5.34 -7.85
CA TYR A 324 11.21 6.44 -7.45
C TYR A 324 11.84 7.22 -6.29
N GLY A 325 11.45 8.47 -6.19
CA GLY A 325 11.69 9.31 -5.03
C GLY A 325 10.40 10.04 -4.69
N GLN A 326 10.02 10.02 -3.42
CA GLN A 326 8.83 10.72 -2.93
C GLN A 326 9.14 11.52 -1.68
N ALA A 327 8.44 12.63 -1.52
CA ALA A 327 8.49 13.46 -0.32
C ALA A 327 7.07 13.80 0.11
N ALA A 328 6.81 13.70 1.41
CA ALA A 328 5.53 14.04 2.00
C ALA A 328 5.71 15.01 3.17
N TYR A 329 4.72 15.88 3.37
CA TYR A 329 4.71 16.85 4.45
C TYR A 329 3.30 17.05 5.01
N PHE A 330 3.17 17.00 6.34
CA PHE A 330 1.93 17.32 7.05
C PHE A 330 1.80 18.82 7.25
N PHE A 331 0.95 19.45 6.46
CA PHE A 331 0.55 20.86 6.64
C PHE A 331 -0.23 21.04 7.94
N LEU A 332 -1.16 20.14 8.20
CA LEU A 332 -1.84 19.98 9.48
C LEU A 332 -1.39 18.64 10.08
N PRO A 333 -0.73 18.64 11.27
CA PRO A 333 -0.18 17.44 11.86
C PRO A 333 -1.20 16.31 11.96
N LYS A 334 -0.87 15.15 11.39
CA LYS A 334 -1.71 13.94 11.37
C LYS A 334 -3.08 14.11 10.69
N GLN A 335 -3.34 15.23 10.02
CA GLN A 335 -4.64 15.50 9.39
C GLN A 335 -4.52 15.78 7.89
N LEU A 336 -3.63 16.69 7.47
CA LEU A 336 -3.51 17.04 6.06
C LEU A 336 -2.08 16.89 5.59
N GLU A 337 -1.87 15.94 4.69
CA GLU A 337 -0.58 15.62 4.10
C GLU A 337 -0.59 15.94 2.62
N GLY A 338 0.48 16.58 2.16
CA GLY A 338 0.79 16.70 0.74
C GLY A 338 1.95 15.81 0.38
N ILE A 339 1.90 15.22 -0.80
CA ILE A 339 2.93 14.30 -1.29
C ILE A 339 3.25 14.59 -2.75
N VAL A 340 4.53 14.48 -3.09
CA VAL A 340 5.02 14.51 -4.47
C VAL A 340 5.86 13.28 -4.71
N ARG A 341 5.78 12.70 -5.92
CA ARG A 341 6.58 11.54 -6.31
C ARG A 341 7.05 11.69 -7.75
N TYR A 342 8.31 11.37 -7.96
CA TYR A 342 8.88 11.07 -9.26
C TYR A 342 9.03 9.57 -9.38
N ASP A 343 8.53 8.97 -10.45
CA ASP A 343 8.51 7.52 -10.67
C ASP A 343 8.91 7.21 -12.10
N TRP A 344 10.05 6.54 -12.26
CA TRP A 344 10.64 6.21 -13.54
C TRP A 344 10.83 4.69 -13.67
N TYR A 345 10.46 4.17 -14.85
CA TYR A 345 10.56 2.75 -15.14
C TYR A 345 10.96 2.50 -16.59
N ASP A 346 11.95 1.62 -16.79
CA ASP A 346 12.37 1.08 -18.06
C ASP A 346 12.08 -0.43 -18.12
N PRO A 347 11.01 -0.84 -18.82
CA PRO A 347 10.64 -2.24 -18.93
C PRO A 347 11.57 -3.07 -19.81
N ASN A 348 12.48 -2.45 -20.56
CA ASN A 348 13.45 -3.17 -21.38
C ASN A 348 14.63 -2.27 -21.73
N THR A 349 15.70 -2.36 -20.97
CA THR A 349 16.90 -1.51 -21.15
C THR A 349 17.62 -1.67 -22.50
N ALA A 350 17.28 -2.69 -23.28
CA ALA A 350 17.78 -2.87 -24.63
C ALA A 350 16.98 -2.09 -25.70
N LYS A 351 15.84 -1.51 -25.34
CA LYS A 351 14.99 -0.71 -26.22
C LYS A 351 15.02 0.76 -25.83
N THR A 352 14.95 1.66 -26.79
CA THR A 352 15.04 3.11 -26.54
C THR A 352 13.68 3.76 -26.27
N ASP A 353 12.59 3.19 -26.79
CA ASP A 353 11.29 3.87 -26.87
C ASP A 353 10.21 3.20 -25.99
N VAL A 354 10.60 2.77 -24.80
CA VAL A 354 9.66 2.01 -23.92
C VAL A 354 9.59 2.55 -22.49
N LYS A 355 10.39 3.57 -22.18
CA LYS A 355 10.49 4.13 -20.84
C LYS A 355 9.24 4.91 -20.48
N SER A 356 8.93 4.94 -19.19
CA SER A 356 7.85 5.77 -18.65
C SER A 356 8.29 6.54 -17.42
N THR A 357 7.78 7.76 -17.31
CA THR A 357 8.04 8.66 -16.19
C THR A 357 6.73 9.24 -15.71
N TYR A 358 6.43 9.10 -14.42
CA TYR A 358 5.26 9.68 -13.79
C TYR A 358 5.69 10.75 -12.79
N TYR A 359 4.96 11.84 -12.79
CA TYR A 359 5.06 12.90 -11.80
C TYR A 359 3.73 12.94 -11.06
N ASP A 360 3.75 12.50 -9.83
CA ASP A 360 2.54 12.38 -9.04
C ASP A 360 2.48 13.49 -7.98
N LEU A 361 1.32 14.09 -7.84
CA LEU A 361 0.99 15.07 -6.81
C LEU A 361 -0.25 14.59 -6.06
N GLY A 362 -0.17 14.49 -4.74
CA GLY A 362 -1.27 13.99 -3.91
C GLY A 362 -1.55 14.84 -2.70
N LEU A 363 -2.80 14.81 -2.26
CA LEU A 363 -3.27 15.31 -0.98
C LEU A 363 -4.03 14.22 -0.27
N THR A 364 -3.73 14.02 1.01
CA THR A 364 -4.42 13.07 1.89
C THR A 364 -4.98 13.81 3.09
N TYR A 365 -6.27 13.66 3.32
CA TYR A 365 -6.89 14.11 4.56
C TYR A 365 -7.25 12.91 5.43
N TYR A 366 -6.73 12.87 6.64
CA TYR A 366 -6.99 11.84 7.64
C TYR A 366 -8.06 12.32 8.59
N PHE A 367 -9.20 11.63 8.61
CA PHE A 367 -10.27 11.83 9.61
C PHE A 367 -9.84 11.25 10.96
N ASN A 368 -9.12 10.13 10.90
CA ASN A 368 -8.44 9.47 12.01
C ASN A 368 -7.29 8.62 11.45
N VAL A 369 -6.59 7.85 12.29
CA VAL A 369 -5.43 7.02 11.88
C VAL A 369 -5.79 6.00 10.78
N TRP A 370 -7.05 5.62 10.66
CA TRP A 370 -7.51 4.53 9.80
C TRP A 370 -8.36 4.99 8.61
N THR A 371 -9.06 6.13 8.75
CA THR A 371 -10.01 6.62 7.76
C THR A 371 -9.45 7.86 7.09
N LYS A 372 -9.33 7.81 5.77
CA LYS A 372 -8.72 8.88 4.98
C LYS A 372 -9.40 9.06 3.63
N ILE A 373 -9.31 10.25 3.09
CA ILE A 373 -9.57 10.55 1.68
C ILE A 373 -8.27 10.98 1.03
N GLN A 374 -8.00 10.42 -0.14
CA GLN A 374 -6.81 10.72 -0.94
C GLN A 374 -7.27 11.25 -2.30
N VAL A 375 -6.63 12.30 -2.77
CA VAL A 375 -6.84 12.86 -4.10
C VAL A 375 -5.48 13.04 -4.72
N TYR A 376 -5.27 12.48 -5.92
CA TYR A 376 -4.02 12.72 -6.59
C TYR A 376 -4.13 12.80 -8.11
N TYR A 377 -3.14 13.43 -8.70
CA TYR A 377 -2.99 13.60 -10.13
C TYR A 377 -1.61 13.13 -10.56
N SER A 378 -1.58 12.30 -11.59
CA SER A 378 -0.39 11.72 -12.17
C SER A 378 -0.21 12.22 -13.59
N VAL A 379 0.85 12.98 -13.85
CA VAL A 379 1.29 13.33 -15.20
C VAL A 379 2.17 12.20 -15.71
N ARG A 380 1.75 11.55 -16.79
CA ARG A 380 2.37 10.32 -17.30
C ARG A 380 3.01 10.53 -18.65
N ASN A 381 4.33 10.50 -18.69
CA ASN A 381 5.12 10.56 -19.90
C ASN A 381 5.56 9.16 -20.30
N GLN A 382 5.00 8.64 -21.36
CA GLN A 382 5.31 7.29 -21.87
C GLN A 382 5.96 7.42 -23.26
N GLN A 383 7.10 6.77 -23.46
CA GLN A 383 7.77 6.73 -24.75
C GLN A 383 7.15 5.65 -25.65
N GLY A 384 7.24 5.82 -26.97
CA GLY A 384 6.71 4.89 -27.96
C GLY A 384 5.34 5.29 -28.51
N PRO A 385 4.63 4.35 -29.13
CA PRO A 385 3.32 4.63 -29.75
C PRO A 385 2.20 4.83 -28.72
N THR A 386 2.52 4.75 -27.45
CA THR A 386 1.55 4.87 -26.35
C THR A 386 1.25 6.34 -26.11
N ILE A 387 -0.02 6.68 -26.02
CA ILE A 387 -0.47 8.03 -25.71
C ILE A 387 -0.25 8.29 -24.22
N ASN A 388 0.29 9.46 -23.89
CA ASN A 388 0.37 9.93 -22.51
C ASN A 388 -1.05 9.95 -21.92
N ASN A 389 -1.20 9.24 -20.81
CA ASN A 389 -2.52 9.01 -20.23
C ASN A 389 -2.54 9.47 -18.77
N ASN A 390 -2.58 10.79 -18.60
CA ASN A 390 -2.65 11.38 -17.27
C ASN A 390 -3.85 10.81 -16.50
N LEU A 391 -3.65 10.65 -15.18
CA LEU A 391 -4.65 10.07 -14.29
C LEU A 391 -5.01 11.05 -13.20
N PHE A 392 -6.30 11.34 -13.08
CA PHE A 392 -6.88 11.86 -11.85
C PHE A 392 -7.51 10.72 -11.07
N GLU A 393 -7.17 10.58 -9.79
CA GLU A 393 -7.75 9.56 -8.95
C GLU A 393 -8.08 10.10 -7.55
N THR A 394 -9.18 9.65 -7.00
CA THR A 394 -9.55 9.87 -5.61
C THR A 394 -9.96 8.57 -4.97
N GLN A 395 -9.61 8.39 -3.70
CA GLN A 395 -9.95 7.20 -2.92
C GLN A 395 -10.44 7.60 -1.53
N PHE A 396 -11.54 7.04 -1.12
CA PHE A 396 -11.99 7.06 0.27
C PHE A 396 -11.70 5.70 0.90
N GLN A 397 -10.91 5.69 1.96
CA GLN A 397 -10.63 4.52 2.77
C GLN A 397 -11.37 4.62 4.09
N LEU A 398 -12.21 3.64 4.36
CA LEU A 398 -12.82 3.44 5.68
C LEU A 398 -12.23 2.18 6.30
N ALA A 399 -11.57 2.32 7.45
CA ALA A 399 -11.04 1.17 8.19
C ALA A 399 -11.63 1.10 9.61
N PHE A 400 -11.67 -0.09 10.15
CA PHE A 400 -12.22 -0.42 11.46
C PHE A 400 -11.41 -1.51 12.15
#